data_364119d458469d4a4c1eb45090f764b5
#
_entry.id   364119d458469d4a4c1eb45090f764b5
#
_cell.length_a   1.000
_cell.length_b   1.000
_cell.length_c   1.000
_cell.angle_alpha   90.00
_cell.angle_beta   90.00
_cell.angle_gamma   90.00
#
_symmetry.space_group_name_H-M   'P 1'
#
loop_
_entity.id
_entity.type
_entity.pdbx_description
1 polymer ?
#
loop_
_entity_poly.entity_id
_entity_poly.type
_entity_poly.pdbx_seq_one_letter_code
_entity_poly.pdbx_strand_id
1 'polypeptide(L)'
;MKKTWKELFPDALLGESTQNTVPVQLNGETIFLLEESLSERERFLIQTLTTQPTKTAAPTHPWLAYLEGKGALPSETAYIQSVHLAVFPKQEGVFHEKDWLEFVENLTVGALAIFKNFRHHYTLVVNPEISTALASTLFEVKSAIEDDFAVELQIFIGNRWATNTNTPLLYQAEKALFVEYLLHSHKRSCLEFSPVLLWGIANGLVDIAPIADELLLLLNVEEVKEFVEALWDAHGNVSKASQKLFLHRNTLQYRIDRFAEQTGLNVKDMNDLTLCHLLLQKQSY
;
A
#
# COMPACT_ATOMS: atom_id res chain seq x y z
N MET A 1 3.32 -16.41 28.62
CA MET A 1 1.90 -16.47 29.06
C MET A 1 1.10 -15.61 28.14
N LYS A 2 0.05 -16.16 27.49
CA LYS A 2 -0.88 -15.34 26.68
C LYS A 2 -1.77 -14.54 27.65
N LYS A 3 -1.71 -13.23 27.60
CA LYS A 3 -2.61 -12.35 28.35
C LYS A 3 -4.04 -12.56 27.87
N THR A 4 -4.98 -12.59 28.81
CA THR A 4 -6.41 -12.62 28.48
C THR A 4 -6.87 -11.24 28.03
N TRP A 5 -7.98 -11.16 27.26
CA TRP A 5 -8.50 -9.85 26.82
C TRP A 5 -8.89 -8.94 27.99
N LYS A 6 -9.30 -9.51 29.14
CA LYS A 6 -9.59 -8.76 30.38
C LYS A 6 -8.37 -8.12 31.02
N GLU A 7 -7.19 -8.70 30.80
CA GLU A 7 -5.92 -8.11 31.25
C GLU A 7 -5.41 -7.01 30.30
N LEU A 8 -5.80 -7.08 29.03
CA LEU A 8 -5.44 -6.10 28.00
C LEU A 8 -6.40 -4.91 27.98
N PHE A 9 -7.68 -5.16 28.22
CA PHE A 9 -8.77 -4.18 28.20
C PHE A 9 -9.63 -4.31 29.46
N PRO A 10 -9.18 -3.76 30.61
CA PRO A 10 -9.90 -3.89 31.89
C PRO A 10 -11.31 -3.27 31.88
N ASP A 11 -11.49 -2.23 31.06
CA ASP A 11 -12.73 -1.45 30.96
C ASP A 11 -13.70 -1.99 29.87
N ALA A 12 -13.39 -3.15 29.27
CA ALA A 12 -14.26 -3.75 28.27
C ALA A 12 -15.57 -4.30 28.87
N LEU A 13 -16.68 -4.00 28.23
CA LEU A 13 -18.02 -4.44 28.63
C LEU A 13 -18.42 -5.72 27.90
N LEU A 14 -19.05 -6.66 28.61
CA LEU A 14 -19.70 -7.84 28.05
C LEU A 14 -21.22 -7.58 27.93
N GLY A 15 -21.78 -7.75 26.75
CA GLY A 15 -23.26 -7.82 26.57
C GLY A 15 -23.82 -6.67 25.75
N GLU A 16 -24.23 -5.55 26.31
CA GLU A 16 -24.99 -4.53 25.56
C GLU A 16 -24.15 -3.33 25.15
N SER A 17 -24.35 -2.89 23.89
CA SER A 17 -23.75 -1.68 23.34
C SER A 17 -24.25 -0.44 24.08
N THR A 18 -23.37 0.37 24.62
CA THR A 18 -23.66 1.73 25.10
C THR A 18 -23.18 2.76 24.06
N GLN A 19 -23.65 4.02 24.15
CA GLN A 19 -23.12 5.10 23.32
C GLN A 19 -21.60 5.22 23.58
N ASN A 20 -20.82 5.31 22.50
CA ASN A 20 -19.34 5.40 22.49
C ASN A 20 -18.59 4.09 22.81
N THR A 21 -19.06 2.95 22.34
CA THR A 21 -18.33 1.68 22.42
C THR A 21 -18.08 1.09 21.03
N VAL A 22 -16.92 0.43 20.88
CA VAL A 22 -16.53 -0.29 19.65
C VAL A 22 -16.68 -1.79 19.88
N PRO A 23 -17.53 -2.51 19.12
CA PRO A 23 -17.68 -3.95 19.24
C PRO A 23 -16.47 -4.68 18.65
N VAL A 24 -15.92 -5.65 19.39
CA VAL A 24 -14.83 -6.52 18.97
C VAL A 24 -15.22 -7.97 19.16
N GLN A 25 -15.06 -8.79 18.12
CA GLN A 25 -15.27 -10.23 18.24
C GLN A 25 -13.96 -10.93 18.63
N LEU A 26 -13.93 -11.58 19.79
CA LEU A 26 -12.80 -12.35 20.28
C LEU A 26 -13.28 -13.74 20.72
N ASN A 27 -12.74 -14.79 20.10
CA ASN A 27 -13.06 -16.18 20.41
C ASN A 27 -14.55 -16.54 20.37
N GLY A 28 -15.35 -15.87 19.53
CA GLY A 28 -16.79 -16.08 19.41
C GLY A 28 -17.66 -15.27 20.38
N GLU A 29 -17.06 -14.46 21.24
CA GLU A 29 -17.75 -13.51 22.12
C GLU A 29 -17.60 -12.08 21.58
N THR A 30 -18.67 -11.28 21.67
CA THR A 30 -18.60 -9.85 21.36
C THR A 30 -18.31 -9.06 22.63
N ILE A 31 -17.19 -8.38 22.66
CA ILE A 31 -16.84 -7.43 23.73
C ILE A 31 -16.98 -6.00 23.20
N PHE A 32 -17.33 -5.07 24.08
CA PHE A 32 -17.49 -3.66 23.76
C PHE A 32 -16.39 -2.87 24.46
N LEU A 33 -15.53 -2.21 23.68
CA LEU A 33 -14.44 -1.38 24.18
C LEU A 33 -14.89 0.08 24.22
N LEU A 34 -14.64 0.78 25.32
CA LEU A 34 -14.93 2.20 25.41
C LEU A 34 -14.02 2.99 24.47
N GLU A 35 -14.60 3.79 23.58
CA GLU A 35 -13.86 4.54 22.56
C GLU A 35 -12.86 5.53 23.17
N GLU A 36 -13.16 6.06 24.35
CA GLU A 36 -12.31 6.98 25.12
C GLU A 36 -11.09 6.31 25.77
N SER A 37 -11.17 5.00 26.07
CA SER A 37 -10.06 4.24 26.66
C SER A 37 -9.04 3.75 25.63
N LEU A 38 -9.36 3.86 24.33
CA LEU A 38 -8.51 3.40 23.24
C LEU A 38 -7.61 4.53 22.73
N SER A 39 -6.31 4.25 22.63
CA SER A 39 -5.42 5.10 21.87
C SER A 39 -5.83 5.16 20.38
N GLU A 40 -5.42 6.18 19.66
CA GLU A 40 -5.69 6.27 18.20
C GLU A 40 -5.22 5.02 17.44
N ARG A 41 -4.09 4.45 17.87
CA ARG A 41 -3.52 3.21 17.32
C ARG A 41 -4.43 2.01 17.57
N GLU A 42 -4.94 1.85 18.79
CA GLU A 42 -5.85 0.75 19.14
C GLU A 42 -7.20 0.89 18.45
N ARG A 43 -7.74 2.09 18.35
CA ARG A 43 -8.95 2.39 17.58
C ARG A 43 -8.78 2.00 16.12
N PHE A 44 -7.66 2.38 15.51
CA PHE A 44 -7.33 2.04 14.13
C PHE A 44 -7.24 0.52 13.92
N LEU A 45 -6.53 -0.21 14.79
CA LEU A 45 -6.39 -1.67 14.76
C LEU A 45 -7.74 -2.38 14.89
N ILE A 46 -8.52 -2.00 15.90
CA ILE A 46 -9.80 -2.63 16.18
C ILE A 46 -10.75 -2.43 15.01
N GLN A 47 -10.81 -1.24 14.44
CA GLN A 47 -11.63 -0.94 13.29
C GLN A 47 -11.18 -1.70 12.04
N THR A 48 -9.88 -1.85 11.85
CA THR A 48 -9.31 -2.63 10.73
C THR A 48 -9.67 -4.12 10.85
N LEU A 49 -9.64 -4.66 12.07
CA LEU A 49 -9.88 -6.08 12.34
C LEU A 49 -11.39 -6.42 12.50
N THR A 50 -12.22 -5.46 12.93
CA THR A 50 -13.65 -5.70 13.22
C THR A 50 -14.59 -5.31 12.10
N THR A 51 -14.13 -4.70 11.01
CA THR A 51 -14.96 -4.39 9.86
C THR A 51 -15.33 -5.67 9.10
N GLN A 52 -16.16 -6.51 9.74
CA GLN A 52 -17.00 -7.41 8.96
C GLN A 52 -18.03 -6.55 8.20
N PRO A 53 -18.33 -6.85 6.93
CA PRO A 53 -19.30 -6.11 6.16
C PRO A 53 -20.65 -6.18 6.85
N THR A 54 -21.10 -5.08 7.46
CA THR A 54 -22.47 -4.93 7.95
C THR A 54 -23.41 -5.20 6.79
N LYS A 55 -24.39 -6.07 7.01
CA LYS A 55 -25.37 -6.63 6.05
C LYS A 55 -26.36 -5.63 5.43
N THR A 56 -26.03 -4.35 5.34
CA THR A 56 -26.79 -3.36 4.56
C THR A 56 -25.82 -2.75 3.55
N ALA A 57 -25.61 -3.49 2.47
CA ALA A 57 -24.71 -3.10 1.39
C ALA A 57 -25.26 -1.85 0.68
N ALA A 58 -24.69 -0.69 0.98
CA ALA A 58 -24.54 0.31 -0.07
C ALA A 58 -23.84 -0.36 -1.28
N PRO A 59 -24.18 -0.02 -2.53
CA PRO A 59 -23.58 -0.68 -3.68
C PRO A 59 -22.06 -0.55 -3.56
N THR A 60 -21.39 -1.69 -3.39
CA THR A 60 -19.93 -1.76 -3.28
C THR A 60 -19.35 -1.23 -4.58
N HIS A 61 -18.44 -0.27 -4.51
CA HIS A 61 -17.79 0.28 -5.70
C HIS A 61 -17.20 -0.86 -6.56
N PRO A 62 -17.42 -0.91 -7.89
CA PRO A 62 -17.00 -2.05 -8.72
C PRO A 62 -15.50 -2.39 -8.57
N TRP A 63 -14.64 -1.37 -8.48
CA TRP A 63 -13.21 -1.55 -8.23
C TRP A 63 -12.91 -2.18 -6.86
N LEU A 64 -13.64 -1.76 -5.82
CA LEU A 64 -13.48 -2.37 -4.51
C LEU A 64 -13.89 -3.84 -4.53
N ALA A 65 -15.02 -4.16 -5.18
CA ALA A 65 -15.45 -5.55 -5.34
C ALA A 65 -14.42 -6.42 -6.07
N TYR A 66 -13.83 -5.91 -7.15
CA TYR A 66 -12.75 -6.60 -7.87
C TYR A 66 -11.51 -6.81 -6.99
N LEU A 67 -11.01 -5.76 -6.34
CA LEU A 67 -9.81 -5.79 -5.51
C LEU A 67 -10.00 -6.62 -4.21
N GLU A 68 -11.24 -6.85 -3.81
CA GLU A 68 -11.59 -7.81 -2.75
C GLU A 68 -11.81 -9.25 -3.27
N GLY A 69 -11.62 -9.51 -4.55
CA GLY A 69 -11.83 -10.81 -5.17
C GLY A 69 -13.30 -11.24 -5.28
N LYS A 70 -14.24 -10.28 -5.18
CA LYS A 70 -15.69 -10.53 -5.18
C LYS A 70 -16.39 -10.12 -6.49
N GLY A 71 -15.67 -9.50 -7.40
CA GLY A 71 -16.20 -8.94 -8.65
C GLY A 71 -15.29 -9.15 -9.85
N ALA A 72 -15.80 -8.90 -11.05
CA ALA A 72 -15.01 -8.85 -12.27
C ALA A 72 -14.25 -7.53 -12.39
N LEU A 73 -13.21 -7.51 -13.23
CA LEU A 73 -12.47 -6.30 -13.59
C LEU A 73 -13.43 -5.24 -14.19
N PRO A 74 -13.53 -4.03 -13.61
CA PRO A 74 -14.55 -3.06 -14.01
C PRO A 74 -14.32 -2.38 -15.36
N SER A 75 -13.07 -2.30 -15.79
CA SER A 75 -12.68 -1.69 -17.07
C SER A 75 -11.46 -2.39 -17.62
N GLU A 76 -11.33 -2.42 -18.96
CA GLU A 76 -10.13 -2.92 -19.63
C GLU A 76 -8.98 -1.92 -19.41
N THR A 77 -8.07 -2.28 -18.54
CA THR A 77 -6.78 -1.59 -18.33
C THR A 77 -5.70 -2.63 -18.15
N ALA A 78 -4.56 -2.42 -18.80
CA ALA A 78 -3.45 -3.38 -18.75
C ALA A 78 -2.76 -3.36 -17.37
N TYR A 79 -2.74 -2.19 -16.73
CA TYR A 79 -2.09 -1.99 -15.45
C TYR A 79 -2.93 -1.11 -14.53
N ILE A 80 -2.80 -1.33 -13.24
CA ILE A 80 -3.29 -0.43 -12.19
C ILE A 80 -2.19 -0.12 -11.19
N GLN A 81 -2.37 0.99 -10.49
CA GLN A 81 -1.58 1.35 -9.32
C GLN A 81 -2.52 1.80 -8.22
N SER A 82 -2.31 1.28 -7.02
CA SER A 82 -3.08 1.67 -5.83
C SER A 82 -2.33 2.72 -5.03
N VAL A 83 -3.02 3.79 -4.65
CA VAL A 83 -2.51 4.76 -3.68
C VAL A 83 -3.34 4.64 -2.42
N HIS A 84 -2.70 4.28 -1.33
CA HIS A 84 -3.33 4.17 -0.01
C HIS A 84 -3.16 5.48 0.75
N LEU A 85 -4.27 6.02 1.22
CA LEU A 85 -4.34 7.32 1.88
C LEU A 85 -4.91 7.12 3.30
N ALA A 86 -4.12 7.42 4.32
CA ALA A 86 -4.63 7.52 5.69
C ALA A 86 -4.72 8.99 6.08
N VAL A 87 -5.92 9.41 6.46
CA VAL A 87 -6.28 10.79 6.77
C VAL A 87 -6.46 10.92 8.28
N PHE A 88 -5.77 11.83 8.91
CA PHE A 88 -5.83 12.09 10.35
C PHE A 88 -6.33 13.52 10.57
N PRO A 89 -7.64 13.72 10.84
CA PRO A 89 -8.18 15.04 11.10
C PRO A 89 -7.50 15.71 12.31
N LYS A 90 -7.02 16.95 12.14
CA LYS A 90 -6.42 17.73 13.23
C LYS A 90 -7.46 18.16 14.29
N GLN A 91 -8.75 18.20 13.89
CA GLN A 91 -9.86 18.53 14.78
C GLN A 91 -11.09 17.68 14.43
N GLU A 92 -11.79 17.17 15.45
CA GLU A 92 -13.04 16.44 15.23
C GLU A 92 -14.13 17.35 14.65
N GLY A 93 -14.91 16.81 13.68
CA GLY A 93 -16.06 17.51 13.08
C GLY A 93 -15.72 18.51 11.97
N VAL A 94 -14.44 18.75 11.68
CA VAL A 94 -14.01 19.70 10.62
C VAL A 94 -13.79 18.98 9.28
N PHE A 95 -13.46 17.69 9.30
CA PHE A 95 -13.19 16.93 8.08
C PHE A 95 -14.49 16.55 7.34
N HIS A 96 -14.65 17.12 6.13
CA HIS A 96 -15.76 16.85 5.22
C HIS A 96 -15.36 15.77 4.21
N GLU A 97 -15.72 14.52 4.49
CA GLU A 97 -15.33 13.35 3.69
C GLU A 97 -15.74 13.46 2.21
N LYS A 98 -16.94 14.01 1.94
CA LYS A 98 -17.45 14.15 0.57
C LYS A 98 -16.57 15.09 -0.27
N ASP A 99 -16.23 16.23 0.29
CA ASP A 99 -15.41 17.26 -0.37
C ASP A 99 -13.97 16.72 -0.59
N TRP A 100 -13.47 15.94 0.38
CA TRP A 100 -12.20 15.24 0.28
C TRP A 100 -12.17 14.24 -0.89
N LEU A 101 -13.18 13.38 -1.00
CA LEU A 101 -13.25 12.38 -2.07
C LEU A 101 -13.32 13.05 -3.45
N GLU A 102 -14.18 14.06 -3.60
CA GLU A 102 -14.31 14.84 -4.85
C GLU A 102 -13.00 15.53 -5.21
N PHE A 103 -12.32 16.12 -4.23
CA PHE A 103 -11.04 16.77 -4.43
C PHE A 103 -9.97 15.79 -4.93
N VAL A 104 -9.78 14.64 -4.25
CA VAL A 104 -8.75 13.66 -4.60
C VAL A 104 -9.02 13.03 -5.96
N GLU A 105 -10.29 12.77 -6.30
CA GLU A 105 -10.67 12.27 -7.62
C GLU A 105 -10.32 13.27 -8.73
N ASN A 106 -10.60 14.54 -8.52
CA ASN A 106 -10.30 15.60 -9.49
C ASN A 106 -8.82 15.97 -9.59
N LEU A 107 -8.06 15.78 -8.50
CA LEU A 107 -6.62 16.06 -8.48
C LEU A 107 -5.82 15.11 -9.38
N THR A 108 -6.29 13.87 -9.53
CA THR A 108 -5.50 12.80 -10.14
C THR A 108 -5.96 12.49 -11.55
N VAL A 109 -5.19 12.94 -12.54
CA VAL A 109 -5.41 12.54 -13.94
C VAL A 109 -5.23 11.03 -14.07
N GLY A 110 -6.20 10.35 -14.69
CA GLY A 110 -6.18 8.89 -14.81
C GLY A 110 -6.72 8.14 -13.59
N ALA A 111 -7.36 8.83 -12.64
CA ALA A 111 -8.11 8.19 -11.58
C ALA A 111 -9.20 7.28 -12.17
N LEU A 112 -9.22 6.02 -11.74
CA LEU A 112 -10.22 5.03 -12.11
C LEU A 112 -11.29 4.89 -11.03
N ALA A 113 -10.91 5.07 -9.78
CA ALA A 113 -11.78 5.03 -8.63
C ALA A 113 -11.11 5.60 -7.38
N ILE A 114 -11.91 6.16 -6.49
CA ILE A 114 -11.56 6.37 -5.09
C ILE A 114 -12.65 5.76 -4.21
N PHE A 115 -12.25 5.06 -3.16
CA PHE A 115 -13.20 4.48 -2.21
C PHE A 115 -12.60 4.39 -0.81
N LYS A 116 -13.49 4.37 0.15
CA LYS A 116 -13.16 4.18 1.55
C LYS A 116 -13.03 2.70 1.87
N ASN A 117 -11.93 2.29 2.48
CA ASN A 117 -11.74 0.94 2.99
C ASN A 117 -12.33 0.82 4.42
N PHE A 118 -11.91 1.72 5.30
CA PHE A 118 -12.36 1.83 6.69
C PHE A 118 -12.18 3.28 7.17
N ARG A 119 -12.49 3.60 8.42
CA ARG A 119 -12.46 4.98 8.92
C ARG A 119 -11.15 5.70 8.54
N HIS A 120 -11.27 6.78 7.77
CA HIS A 120 -10.14 7.64 7.33
C HIS A 120 -9.04 6.94 6.53
N HIS A 121 -9.29 5.72 6.05
CA HIS A 121 -8.40 5.07 5.10
C HIS A 121 -9.11 4.90 3.75
N TYR A 122 -8.48 5.43 2.72
CA TYR A 122 -8.99 5.44 1.35
C TYR A 122 -8.00 4.77 0.41
N THR A 123 -8.51 4.22 -0.68
CA THR A 123 -7.68 3.80 -1.82
C THR A 123 -8.12 4.57 -3.05
N LEU A 124 -7.15 5.20 -3.69
CA LEU A 124 -7.25 5.73 -5.03
C LEU A 124 -6.63 4.71 -5.98
N VAL A 125 -7.40 4.26 -6.97
CA VAL A 125 -6.92 3.38 -8.05
C VAL A 125 -6.70 4.23 -9.28
N VAL A 126 -5.52 4.15 -9.88
CA VAL A 126 -5.15 4.93 -11.06
C VAL A 126 -4.69 4.03 -12.20
N ASN A 127 -4.83 4.52 -13.42
CA ASN A 127 -4.14 3.98 -14.58
C ASN A 127 -2.72 4.59 -14.65
N PRO A 128 -1.64 3.81 -14.37
CA PRO A 128 -0.28 4.35 -14.31
C PRO A 128 0.26 4.75 -15.69
N GLU A 129 -0.38 4.34 -16.79
CA GLU A 129 -0.01 4.76 -18.14
C GLU A 129 -0.44 6.21 -18.42
N ILE A 130 -1.47 6.69 -17.70
CA ILE A 130 -1.96 8.06 -17.77
C ILE A 130 -1.34 8.91 -16.64
N SER A 131 -1.24 8.35 -15.44
CA SER A 131 -0.77 9.03 -14.23
C SER A 131 0.75 8.90 -14.04
N THR A 132 1.53 9.27 -15.04
CA THR A 132 2.99 9.06 -15.06
C THR A 132 3.77 9.88 -14.03
N ALA A 133 3.21 10.98 -13.53
CA ALA A 133 3.84 11.87 -12.54
C ALA A 133 3.16 11.81 -11.16
N LEU A 134 2.40 10.74 -10.87
CA LEU A 134 1.57 10.66 -9.67
C LEU A 134 2.35 10.90 -8.37
N ALA A 135 3.50 10.23 -8.21
CA ALA A 135 4.32 10.34 -7.01
C ALA A 135 4.78 11.78 -6.78
N SER A 136 5.41 12.41 -7.78
CA SER A 136 5.88 13.79 -7.67
C SER A 136 4.74 14.77 -7.39
N THR A 137 3.61 14.61 -8.08
CA THR A 137 2.42 15.44 -7.85
C THR A 137 1.95 15.33 -6.39
N LEU A 138 1.79 14.12 -5.86
CA LEU A 138 1.34 13.92 -4.47
C LEU A 138 2.35 14.45 -3.46
N PHE A 139 3.65 14.31 -3.71
CA PHE A 139 4.69 14.90 -2.86
C PHE A 139 4.60 16.42 -2.80
N GLU A 140 4.40 17.07 -3.95
CA GLU A 140 4.33 18.53 -4.06
C GLU A 140 3.08 19.11 -3.40
N VAL A 141 1.91 18.48 -3.61
CA VAL A 141 0.63 19.03 -3.14
C VAL A 141 0.26 18.60 -1.72
N LYS A 142 0.93 17.62 -1.13
CA LYS A 142 0.58 17.06 0.20
C LYS A 142 0.35 18.12 1.26
N SER A 143 1.31 19.05 1.43
CA SER A 143 1.20 20.09 2.45
C SER A 143 0.02 21.04 2.23
N ALA A 144 -0.28 21.39 0.97
CA ALA A 144 -1.43 22.21 0.64
C ALA A 144 -2.75 21.49 0.99
N ILE A 145 -2.83 20.19 0.68
CA ILE A 145 -3.99 19.37 1.03
C ILE A 145 -4.17 19.29 2.55
N GLU A 146 -3.10 19.10 3.29
CA GLU A 146 -3.12 19.02 4.77
C GLU A 146 -3.62 20.30 5.42
N ASP A 147 -3.31 21.45 4.82
CA ASP A 147 -3.76 22.76 5.30
C ASP A 147 -5.21 23.03 4.89
N ASP A 148 -5.60 22.74 3.64
CA ASP A 148 -6.94 23.00 3.12
C ASP A 148 -8.02 22.17 3.83
N PHE A 149 -7.71 20.92 4.15
CA PHE A 149 -8.64 20.00 4.82
C PHE A 149 -8.43 19.86 6.34
N ALA A 150 -7.49 20.60 6.92
CA ALA A 150 -7.12 20.53 8.34
C ALA A 150 -6.82 19.09 8.81
N VAL A 151 -6.03 18.35 8.03
CA VAL A 151 -5.66 16.95 8.27
C VAL A 151 -4.15 16.75 8.29
N GLU A 152 -3.70 15.60 8.75
CA GLU A 152 -2.39 15.05 8.44
C GLU A 152 -2.57 13.84 7.52
N LEU A 153 -1.69 13.69 6.53
CA LEU A 153 -1.76 12.62 5.54
C LEU A 153 -0.57 11.68 5.63
N GLN A 154 -0.87 10.39 5.66
CA GLN A 154 0.07 9.36 5.30
C GLN A 154 -0.34 8.80 3.94
N ILE A 155 0.57 8.88 2.97
CA ILE A 155 0.35 8.41 1.60
C ILE A 155 1.31 7.24 1.35
N PHE A 156 0.82 6.14 0.81
CA PHE A 156 1.63 5.06 0.29
C PHE A 156 1.26 4.80 -1.17
N ILE A 157 2.22 5.01 -2.04
CA ILE A 157 2.08 4.76 -3.47
C ILE A 157 2.55 3.34 -3.72
N GLY A 158 1.59 2.46 -4.03
CA GLY A 158 1.84 1.06 -4.34
C GLY A 158 2.56 0.88 -5.68
N ASN A 159 2.88 -0.36 -6.01
CA ASN A 159 3.54 -0.67 -7.27
C ASN A 159 2.55 -0.67 -8.46
N ARG A 160 3.10 -0.60 -9.65
CA ARG A 160 2.36 -0.84 -10.90
C ARG A 160 2.18 -2.34 -11.09
N TRP A 161 0.91 -2.81 -11.13
CA TRP A 161 0.59 -4.21 -11.32
C TRP A 161 -0.18 -4.43 -12.61
N ALA A 162 0.17 -5.48 -13.34
CA ALA A 162 -0.64 -5.96 -14.45
C ALA A 162 -1.99 -6.46 -13.94
N THR A 163 -3.08 -6.12 -14.62
CA THR A 163 -4.43 -6.57 -14.29
C THR A 163 -4.63 -8.03 -14.65
N ASN A 164 -4.63 -8.90 -13.67
CA ASN A 164 -4.79 -10.34 -13.82
C ASN A 164 -5.48 -10.94 -12.57
N THR A 165 -5.50 -12.26 -12.48
CA THR A 165 -6.12 -13.00 -11.36
C THR A 165 -5.40 -12.77 -10.03
N ASN A 166 -4.12 -12.36 -10.03
CA ASN A 166 -3.33 -12.10 -8.82
C ASN A 166 -3.53 -10.67 -8.29
N THR A 167 -4.05 -9.75 -9.10
CA THR A 167 -4.21 -8.34 -8.72
C THR A 167 -4.93 -8.15 -7.37
N PRO A 168 -6.02 -8.87 -7.04
CA PRO A 168 -6.66 -8.78 -5.73
C PRO A 168 -5.73 -9.16 -4.57
N LEU A 169 -4.91 -10.20 -4.75
CA LEU A 169 -3.95 -10.64 -3.71
C LEU A 169 -2.86 -9.59 -3.50
N LEU A 170 -2.33 -9.02 -4.58
CA LEU A 170 -1.32 -7.97 -4.52
C LEU A 170 -1.85 -6.71 -3.84
N TYR A 171 -3.07 -6.30 -4.18
CA TYR A 171 -3.74 -5.19 -3.51
C TYR A 171 -3.93 -5.43 -2.01
N GLN A 172 -4.39 -6.62 -1.61
CA GLN A 172 -4.57 -6.94 -0.20
C GLN A 172 -3.23 -6.94 0.55
N ALA A 173 -2.16 -7.45 -0.06
CA ALA A 173 -0.83 -7.44 0.51
C ALA A 173 -0.27 -6.02 0.66
N GLU A 174 -0.44 -5.13 -0.34
CA GLU A 174 -0.07 -3.72 -0.24
C GLU A 174 -0.85 -3.00 0.87
N LYS A 175 -2.16 -3.25 0.94
CA LYS A 175 -3.01 -2.69 1.99
C LYS A 175 -2.57 -3.13 3.38
N ALA A 176 -2.27 -4.42 3.56
CA ALA A 176 -1.77 -4.97 4.82
C ALA A 176 -0.41 -4.36 5.19
N LEU A 177 0.52 -4.29 4.23
CA LEU A 177 1.83 -3.67 4.40
C LEU A 177 1.71 -2.20 4.84
N PHE A 178 0.81 -1.42 4.23
CA PHE A 178 0.57 -0.04 4.60
C PHE A 178 -0.01 0.10 6.01
N VAL A 179 -0.98 -0.75 6.37
CA VAL A 179 -1.57 -0.78 7.72
C VAL A 179 -0.50 -1.08 8.76
N GLU A 180 0.33 -2.11 8.54
CA GLU A 180 1.43 -2.44 9.45
C GLU A 180 2.45 -1.29 9.57
N TYR A 181 2.79 -0.66 8.45
CA TYR A 181 3.66 0.51 8.47
C TYR A 181 3.09 1.66 9.31
N LEU A 182 1.78 1.95 9.17
CA LEU A 182 1.10 2.99 9.96
C LEU A 182 1.16 2.73 11.47
N LEU A 183 1.13 1.46 11.88
CA LEU A 183 1.20 1.06 13.28
C LEU A 183 2.59 1.28 13.91
N HIS A 184 3.63 1.26 13.07
CA HIS A 184 5.02 1.37 13.52
C HIS A 184 5.63 2.75 13.25
N SER A 185 4.99 3.58 12.43
CA SER A 185 5.48 4.89 12.04
C SER A 185 4.58 6.01 12.54
N HIS A 186 5.15 6.95 13.27
CA HIS A 186 4.45 8.17 13.69
C HIS A 186 4.67 9.34 12.73
N LYS A 187 5.60 9.20 11.76
CA LYS A 187 5.89 10.25 10.80
C LYS A 187 4.91 10.19 9.64
N ARG A 188 4.16 11.27 9.44
CA ARG A 188 3.27 11.42 8.30
C ARG A 188 4.05 11.88 7.07
N SER A 189 4.04 11.05 6.04
CA SER A 189 4.85 11.27 4.84
C SER A 189 4.16 10.71 3.60
N CYS A 190 4.70 11.05 2.44
CA CYS A 190 4.41 10.32 1.21
C CYS A 190 5.52 9.27 1.03
N LEU A 191 5.12 8.04 0.78
CA LEU A 191 6.01 6.89 0.71
C LEU A 191 5.84 6.20 -0.64
N GLU A 192 6.96 5.80 -1.21
CA GLU A 192 7.01 4.96 -2.39
C GLU A 192 7.06 3.47 -2.01
N PHE A 193 6.81 2.62 -2.99
CA PHE A 193 6.66 1.18 -2.81
C PHE A 193 7.89 0.49 -2.19
N SER A 194 9.05 0.63 -2.82
CA SER A 194 10.24 -0.13 -2.43
C SER A 194 10.74 0.14 -1.03
N PRO A 195 10.82 1.40 -0.54
CA PRO A 195 11.19 1.67 0.85
C PRO A 195 10.27 1.00 1.88
N VAL A 196 8.95 0.99 1.62
CA VAL A 196 7.97 0.37 2.53
C VAL A 196 8.06 -1.15 2.49
N LEU A 197 8.23 -1.74 1.29
CA LEU A 197 8.41 -3.18 1.16
C LEU A 197 9.71 -3.66 1.80
N LEU A 198 10.82 -2.94 1.61
CA LEU A 198 12.10 -3.23 2.29
C LEU A 198 11.95 -3.18 3.81
N TRP A 199 11.21 -2.19 4.33
CA TRP A 199 10.87 -2.12 5.75
C TRP A 199 10.06 -3.36 6.19
N GLY A 200 9.07 -3.78 5.41
CA GLY A 200 8.27 -4.97 5.69
C GLY A 200 9.11 -6.26 5.74
N ILE A 201 10.02 -6.43 4.77
CA ILE A 201 10.97 -7.56 4.73
C ILE A 201 11.87 -7.55 5.96
N ALA A 202 12.44 -6.40 6.32
CA ALA A 202 13.33 -6.25 7.47
C ALA A 202 12.63 -6.55 8.81
N ASN A 203 11.31 -6.33 8.89
CA ASN A 203 10.50 -6.62 10.07
C ASN A 203 9.84 -8.02 10.05
N GLY A 204 10.13 -8.84 9.02
CA GLY A 204 9.65 -10.21 8.93
C GLY A 204 8.14 -10.34 8.71
N LEU A 205 7.52 -9.39 8.01
CA LEU A 205 6.09 -9.45 7.71
C LEU A 205 5.79 -10.61 6.75
N VAL A 206 4.81 -11.43 7.10
CA VAL A 206 4.42 -12.62 6.31
C VAL A 206 3.43 -12.24 5.20
N ASP A 207 2.57 -11.27 5.44
CA ASP A 207 1.49 -10.88 4.52
C ASP A 207 1.98 -10.23 3.21
N ILE A 208 3.29 -9.97 3.10
CA ILE A 208 3.94 -9.47 1.87
C ILE A 208 4.37 -10.58 0.90
N ALA A 209 4.20 -11.85 1.26
CA ALA A 209 4.61 -12.97 0.41
C ALA A 209 4.05 -12.89 -1.03
N PRO A 210 2.76 -12.56 -1.26
CA PRO A 210 2.24 -12.44 -2.63
C PRO A 210 2.99 -11.40 -3.47
N ILE A 211 3.41 -10.28 -2.88
CA ILE A 211 4.19 -9.25 -3.56
C ILE A 211 5.59 -9.79 -3.90
N ALA A 212 6.25 -10.43 -2.94
CA ALA A 212 7.58 -10.98 -3.15
C ALA A 212 7.58 -12.06 -4.23
N ASP A 213 6.59 -12.95 -4.23
CA ASP A 213 6.45 -14.02 -5.22
C ASP A 213 6.20 -13.47 -6.62
N GLU A 214 5.32 -12.46 -6.78
CA GLU A 214 5.06 -11.81 -8.08
C GLU A 214 6.32 -11.11 -8.61
N LEU A 215 7.03 -10.36 -7.76
CA LEU A 215 8.28 -9.71 -8.15
C LEU A 215 9.36 -10.73 -8.54
N LEU A 216 9.44 -11.83 -7.82
CA LEU A 216 10.39 -12.91 -8.13
C LEU A 216 10.11 -13.55 -9.49
N LEU A 217 8.85 -13.72 -9.89
CA LEU A 217 8.51 -14.19 -11.24
C LEU A 217 9.05 -13.24 -12.31
N LEU A 218 8.94 -11.92 -12.10
CA LEU A 218 9.44 -10.91 -13.03
C LEU A 218 10.98 -10.82 -13.03
N LEU A 219 11.61 -11.04 -11.87
CA LEU A 219 13.07 -11.03 -11.71
C LEU A 219 13.74 -12.32 -12.21
N ASN A 220 13.00 -13.43 -12.30
CA ASN A 220 13.56 -14.76 -12.62
C ASN A 220 13.86 -14.97 -14.12
N VAL A 221 14.11 -13.89 -14.84
CA VAL A 221 14.58 -13.89 -16.23
C VAL A 221 16.09 -13.72 -16.20
N GLU A 222 16.87 -14.58 -16.87
CA GLU A 222 18.33 -14.59 -16.80
C GLU A 222 18.93 -13.21 -17.14
N GLU A 223 18.45 -12.58 -18.19
CA GLU A 223 18.86 -11.23 -18.59
C GLU A 223 18.64 -10.21 -17.47
N VAL A 224 17.55 -10.33 -16.69
CA VAL A 224 17.23 -9.41 -15.60
C VAL A 224 18.18 -9.65 -14.42
N LYS A 225 18.41 -10.91 -14.06
CA LYS A 225 19.36 -11.26 -13.00
C LYS A 225 20.75 -10.70 -13.29
N GLU A 226 21.24 -10.92 -14.50
CA GLU A 226 22.57 -10.45 -14.93
C GLU A 226 22.72 -8.94 -14.76
N PHE A 227 21.73 -8.14 -15.22
CA PHE A 227 21.92 -6.70 -15.13
C PHE A 227 21.63 -6.15 -13.72
N VAL A 228 20.74 -6.77 -12.93
CA VAL A 228 20.53 -6.38 -11.53
C VAL A 228 21.81 -6.62 -10.72
N GLU A 229 22.43 -7.78 -10.85
CA GLU A 229 23.70 -8.09 -10.18
C GLU A 229 24.84 -7.18 -10.64
N ALA A 230 24.94 -6.94 -11.95
CA ALA A 230 25.97 -6.05 -12.48
C ALA A 230 25.80 -4.59 -12.00
N LEU A 231 24.54 -4.10 -11.90
CA LEU A 231 24.24 -2.78 -11.35
C LEU A 231 24.54 -2.73 -9.85
N TRP A 232 24.19 -3.77 -9.11
CA TRP A 232 24.49 -3.86 -7.68
C TRP A 232 25.98 -3.74 -7.42
N ASP A 233 26.80 -4.56 -8.08
CA ASP A 233 28.27 -4.53 -7.97
C ASP A 233 28.89 -3.22 -8.45
N ALA A 234 28.24 -2.56 -9.40
CA ALA A 234 28.64 -1.25 -9.91
C ALA A 234 28.09 -0.07 -9.08
N HIS A 235 27.41 -0.33 -7.94
CA HIS A 235 26.75 0.69 -7.09
C HIS A 235 25.82 1.60 -7.89
N GLY A 236 24.97 1.03 -8.74
CA GLY A 236 24.02 1.74 -9.60
C GLY A 236 24.62 2.43 -10.82
N ASN A 237 25.92 2.30 -11.06
CA ASN A 237 26.58 2.93 -12.19
C ASN A 237 26.39 2.15 -13.49
N VAL A 238 25.45 2.62 -14.33
CA VAL A 238 25.09 1.97 -15.61
C VAL A 238 26.28 1.78 -16.54
N SER A 239 27.23 2.74 -16.59
CA SER A 239 28.41 2.62 -17.47
C SER A 239 29.37 1.53 -17.01
N LYS A 240 29.59 1.39 -15.69
CA LYS A 240 30.42 0.30 -15.14
C LYS A 240 29.71 -1.05 -15.28
N ALA A 241 28.41 -1.10 -15.04
CA ALA A 241 27.60 -2.32 -15.21
C ALA A 241 27.62 -2.79 -16.68
N SER A 242 27.47 -1.88 -17.66
CA SER A 242 27.51 -2.23 -19.07
C SER A 242 28.87 -2.79 -19.50
N GLN A 243 29.98 -2.24 -18.98
CA GLN A 243 31.33 -2.78 -19.21
C GLN A 243 31.47 -4.19 -18.65
N LYS A 244 30.96 -4.44 -17.44
CA LYS A 244 30.98 -5.77 -16.80
C LYS A 244 30.21 -6.81 -17.62
N LEU A 245 29.09 -6.41 -18.23
CA LEU A 245 28.23 -7.27 -19.06
C LEU A 245 28.71 -7.35 -20.53
N PHE A 246 29.78 -6.67 -20.90
CA PHE A 246 30.24 -6.55 -22.30
C PHE A 246 29.16 -6.00 -23.24
N LEU A 247 28.29 -5.10 -22.72
CA LEU A 247 27.22 -4.45 -23.46
C LEU A 247 27.54 -2.98 -23.74
N HIS A 248 26.96 -2.46 -24.83
CA HIS A 248 26.93 -1.02 -25.01
C HIS A 248 26.00 -0.38 -23.96
N ARG A 249 26.36 0.80 -23.42
CA ARG A 249 25.58 1.50 -22.39
C ARG A 249 24.11 1.68 -22.80
N ASN A 250 23.85 2.03 -24.05
CA ASN A 250 22.48 2.23 -24.53
C ASN A 250 21.66 0.93 -24.56
N THR A 251 22.32 -0.20 -24.84
CA THR A 251 21.66 -1.52 -24.79
C THR A 251 21.23 -1.86 -23.36
N LEU A 252 22.11 -1.65 -22.38
CA LEU A 252 21.77 -1.85 -20.98
C LEU A 252 20.68 -0.86 -20.52
N GLN A 253 20.78 0.41 -20.94
CA GLN A 253 19.75 1.40 -20.64
C GLN A 253 18.38 0.97 -21.16
N TYR A 254 18.27 0.51 -22.39
CA TYR A 254 17.04 0.00 -22.98
C TYR A 254 16.46 -1.19 -22.18
N ARG A 255 17.32 -2.13 -21.74
CA ARG A 255 16.87 -3.27 -20.89
C ARG A 255 16.30 -2.79 -19.55
N ILE A 256 16.98 -1.83 -18.91
CA ILE A 256 16.53 -1.23 -17.64
C ILE A 256 15.18 -0.52 -17.82
N ASP A 257 15.04 0.29 -18.88
CA ASP A 257 13.82 1.04 -19.12
C ASP A 257 12.63 0.10 -19.40
N ARG A 258 12.87 -0.95 -20.22
CA ARG A 258 11.88 -2.00 -20.48
C ARG A 258 11.48 -2.75 -19.20
N PHE A 259 12.43 -3.06 -18.33
CA PHE A 259 12.16 -3.67 -17.03
C PHE A 259 11.29 -2.75 -16.17
N ALA A 260 11.61 -1.46 -16.09
CA ALA A 260 10.82 -0.49 -15.35
C ALA A 260 9.39 -0.35 -15.88
N GLU A 261 9.20 -0.39 -17.20
CA GLU A 261 7.87 -0.40 -17.83
C GLU A 261 7.05 -1.64 -17.46
N GLN A 262 7.68 -2.80 -17.34
CA GLN A 262 7.01 -4.06 -17.02
C GLN A 262 6.72 -4.24 -15.54
N THR A 263 7.60 -3.77 -14.67
CA THR A 263 7.58 -4.07 -13.23
C THR A 263 7.16 -2.90 -12.36
N GLY A 264 7.25 -1.66 -12.86
CA GLY A 264 7.13 -0.45 -12.06
C GLY A 264 8.40 -0.11 -11.26
N LEU A 265 9.45 -0.95 -11.29
CA LEU A 265 10.68 -0.77 -10.53
C LEU A 265 11.79 -0.18 -11.41
N ASN A 266 12.39 0.91 -10.97
CA ASN A 266 13.50 1.55 -11.66
C ASN A 266 14.83 1.24 -10.95
N VAL A 267 15.55 0.22 -11.42
CA VAL A 267 16.82 -0.22 -10.81
C VAL A 267 17.97 0.80 -10.90
N LYS A 268 17.72 2.02 -11.42
CA LYS A 268 18.61 3.18 -11.24
C LYS A 268 18.37 3.87 -9.89
N ASP A 269 17.19 3.68 -9.29
CA ASP A 269 16.95 4.05 -7.90
C ASP A 269 17.53 2.99 -6.96
N MET A 270 18.18 3.44 -5.89
CA MET A 270 18.88 2.53 -4.97
C MET A 270 17.92 1.68 -4.13
N ASN A 271 16.72 2.15 -3.84
CA ASN A 271 15.73 1.35 -3.09
C ASN A 271 15.21 0.22 -3.97
N ASP A 272 14.87 0.51 -5.24
CA ASP A 272 14.41 -0.49 -6.19
C ASP A 272 15.51 -1.51 -6.50
N LEU A 273 16.74 -1.05 -6.69
CA LEU A 273 17.89 -1.93 -6.91
C LEU A 273 18.15 -2.83 -5.69
N THR A 274 18.09 -2.26 -4.48
CA THR A 274 18.27 -3.02 -3.24
C THR A 274 17.17 -4.07 -3.08
N LEU A 275 15.92 -3.70 -3.37
CA LEU A 275 14.79 -4.63 -3.32
C LEU A 275 14.98 -5.79 -4.30
N CYS A 276 15.28 -5.49 -5.57
CA CYS A 276 15.50 -6.50 -6.60
C CYS A 276 16.65 -7.44 -6.23
N HIS A 277 17.78 -6.89 -5.80
CA HIS A 277 18.94 -7.68 -5.40
C HIS A 277 18.62 -8.58 -4.18
N LEU A 278 17.98 -8.04 -3.15
CA LEU A 278 17.60 -8.80 -1.94
C LEU A 278 16.66 -9.96 -2.27
N LEU A 279 15.68 -9.74 -3.14
CA LEU A 279 14.75 -10.79 -3.57
C LEU A 279 15.48 -11.91 -4.34
N LEU A 280 16.42 -11.57 -5.22
CA LEU A 280 17.22 -12.56 -5.95
C LEU A 280 18.10 -13.38 -5.02
N GLN A 281 18.70 -12.78 -4.00
CA GLN A 281 19.51 -13.50 -3.00
C GLN A 281 18.67 -14.47 -2.18
N LYS A 282 17.41 -14.14 -1.86
CA LYS A 282 16.51 -15.00 -1.10
C LYS A 282 16.15 -16.31 -1.84
N GLN A 283 16.21 -16.33 -3.18
CA GLN A 283 16.01 -17.55 -3.98
C GLN A 283 17.21 -18.51 -3.93
N SER A 284 18.39 -18.02 -3.56
CA SER A 284 19.64 -18.79 -3.59
C SER A 284 19.86 -19.63 -2.34
N TYR A 285 18.92 -19.60 -1.39
CA TYR A 285 18.90 -20.38 -0.15
C TYR A 285 17.59 -21.19 -0.05
#